data_59ddd6dc8782344a4971ad4eee15aa71
#
_entry.id   59ddd6dc8782344a4971ad4eee15aa71
#
_cell.length_a   1.000
_cell.length_b   1.000
_cell.length_c   1.000
_cell.angle_alpha   90.00
_cell.angle_beta   90.00
_cell.angle_gamma   90.00
#
_symmetry.space_group_name_H-M   'P 1'
#
loop_
_entity.id
_entity.type
_entity.pdbx_description
1 polymer ?
#
loop_
_entity_poly.entity_id
_entity_poly.type
_entity_poly.pdbx_seq_one_letter_code
_entity_poly.pdbx_strand_id
1 'polypeptide(L)'
;MFARTPRLLLRPGFPEDAPALACAIGDEAIVRNLSVVPWPYTVRDAEAFLASPRDPVLPSFLIFERTDGPPRLVGACGLGRRPSGAVELGYWIARASWGRGFATEAGRALIDIARTLGLPQLEASHFVDNPASARVLDKLGFEFTGLVAPRMNCARGEEAPARLMRLRLAARAPLEEAIAA
;
A
#
# COMPACT_ATOMS: atom_id res chain seq x y z
N MET A 1 10.57 -0.54 11.32
CA MET A 1 10.97 -1.40 10.17
C MET A 1 11.23 -0.50 8.97
N PHE A 2 12.22 -0.86 8.12
CA PHE A 2 12.57 -0.19 6.86
C PHE A 2 12.76 -1.27 5.79
N ALA A 3 12.50 -0.95 4.53
CA ALA A 3 12.81 -1.84 3.42
C ALA A 3 13.46 -1.04 2.28
N ARG A 4 14.42 -1.65 1.60
CA ARG A 4 15.11 -1.08 0.45
C ARG A 4 14.94 -1.98 -0.75
N THR A 5 14.60 -1.39 -1.88
CA THR A 5 14.49 -2.05 -3.17
C THR A 5 15.52 -1.44 -4.15
N PRO A 6 15.63 -1.93 -5.38
CA PRO A 6 16.54 -1.32 -6.36
C PRO A 6 16.36 0.19 -6.53
N ARG A 7 15.13 0.69 -6.53
CA ARG A 7 14.84 2.11 -6.79
C ARG A 7 14.19 2.84 -5.61
N LEU A 8 13.67 2.12 -4.60
CA LEU A 8 12.87 2.71 -3.54
C LEU A 8 13.51 2.52 -2.17
N LEU A 9 13.20 3.48 -1.28
CA LEU A 9 13.33 3.36 0.16
C LEU A 9 11.92 3.40 0.75
N LEU A 10 11.54 2.36 1.48
CA LEU A 10 10.28 2.26 2.21
C LEU A 10 10.58 2.48 3.69
N ARG A 11 10.03 3.54 4.28
CA ARG A 11 10.24 3.86 5.68
C ARG A 11 8.97 4.37 6.36
N PRO A 12 8.87 4.25 7.69
CA PRO A 12 7.82 4.95 8.42
C PRO A 12 7.81 6.44 8.08
N GLY A 13 6.64 7.03 8.06
CA GLY A 13 6.54 8.48 7.97
C GLY A 13 6.84 9.13 9.32
N PHE A 14 7.42 10.31 9.31
CA PHE A 14 7.72 11.15 10.46
C PHE A 14 6.94 12.46 10.38
N PRO A 15 6.75 13.21 11.47
CA PRO A 15 6.00 14.47 11.47
C PRO A 15 6.46 15.47 10.40
N GLU A 16 7.77 15.55 10.17
CA GLU A 16 8.36 16.42 9.15
C GLU A 16 8.00 16.09 7.70
N ASP A 17 7.48 14.89 7.45
CA ASP A 17 7.02 14.49 6.12
C ASP A 17 5.65 15.08 5.75
N ALA A 18 4.90 15.67 6.68
CA ALA A 18 3.51 16.09 6.47
C ALA A 18 3.33 17.02 5.26
N PRO A 19 4.14 18.07 5.05
CA PRO A 19 3.98 18.93 3.87
C PRO A 19 4.22 18.18 2.55
N ALA A 20 5.26 17.34 2.50
CA ALA A 20 5.58 16.55 1.31
C ALA A 20 4.51 15.48 1.03
N LEU A 21 3.97 14.85 2.06
CA LEU A 21 2.89 13.89 1.97
C LEU A 21 1.60 14.55 1.43
N ALA A 22 1.20 15.69 2.00
CA ALA A 22 0.03 16.43 1.55
C ALA A 22 0.15 16.84 0.06
N CYS A 23 1.31 17.34 -0.33
CA CYS A 23 1.59 17.69 -1.72
C CYS A 23 1.52 16.45 -2.65
N ALA A 24 2.09 15.31 -2.24
CA ALA A 24 2.18 14.12 -3.08
C ALA A 24 0.82 13.40 -3.28
N ILE A 25 -0.06 13.40 -2.27
CA ILE A 25 -1.39 12.77 -2.32
C ILE A 25 -2.49 13.73 -2.79
N GLY A 26 -2.25 15.04 -2.73
CA GLY A 26 -3.22 16.10 -3.00
C GLY A 26 -3.62 16.23 -4.47
N ASP A 27 -4.01 15.11 -5.09
CA ASP A 27 -4.54 15.04 -6.46
C ASP A 27 -5.81 14.20 -6.44
N GLU A 28 -6.91 14.75 -6.93
CA GLU A 28 -8.22 14.09 -6.96
C GLU A 28 -8.17 12.73 -7.66
N ALA A 29 -7.37 12.61 -8.73
CA ALA A 29 -7.20 11.35 -9.45
C ALA A 29 -6.54 10.25 -8.59
N ILE A 30 -5.85 10.61 -7.49
CA ILE A 30 -5.32 9.67 -6.50
C ILE A 30 -6.41 9.35 -5.48
N VAL A 31 -6.92 10.39 -4.79
CA VAL A 31 -7.79 10.19 -3.61
C VAL A 31 -9.13 9.55 -3.96
N ARG A 32 -9.67 9.78 -5.17
CA ARG A 32 -10.85 9.08 -5.67
C ARG A 32 -10.70 7.55 -5.77
N ASN A 33 -9.49 7.03 -5.61
CA ASN A 33 -9.18 5.60 -5.61
C ASN A 33 -8.81 5.08 -4.22
N LEU A 34 -8.95 5.90 -3.17
CA LEU A 34 -8.61 5.57 -1.78
C LEU A 34 -9.86 5.66 -0.90
N SER A 35 -10.09 4.63 -0.08
CA SER A 35 -11.34 4.51 0.68
C SER A 35 -11.49 5.59 1.76
N VAL A 36 -10.41 5.91 2.48
CA VAL A 36 -10.45 6.69 3.73
C VAL A 36 -9.80 8.08 3.63
N VAL A 37 -9.30 8.45 2.46
CA VAL A 37 -8.61 9.73 2.27
C VAL A 37 -9.63 10.80 1.87
N PRO A 38 -9.71 11.91 2.61
CA PRO A 38 -10.64 13.00 2.29
C PRO A 38 -10.17 13.80 1.06
N TRP A 39 -11.10 14.58 0.51
CA TRP A 39 -10.82 15.58 -0.52
C TRP A 39 -11.51 16.91 -0.20
N PRO A 40 -10.81 18.06 -0.25
CA PRO A 40 -9.36 18.19 -0.48
C PRO A 40 -8.52 17.63 0.67
N TYR A 41 -7.30 17.15 0.39
CA TYR A 41 -6.37 16.64 1.40
C TYR A 41 -5.40 17.76 1.82
N THR A 42 -5.30 18.01 3.12
CA THR A 42 -4.54 19.11 3.69
C THR A 42 -3.28 18.65 4.43
N VAL A 43 -2.40 19.58 4.79
CA VAL A 43 -1.24 19.27 5.66
C VAL A 43 -1.72 18.75 7.03
N ARG A 44 -2.85 19.28 7.56
CA ARG A 44 -3.43 18.81 8.82
C ARG A 44 -3.88 17.35 8.75
N ASP A 45 -4.41 16.92 7.60
CA ASP A 45 -4.77 15.51 7.39
C ASP A 45 -3.52 14.62 7.34
N ALA A 46 -2.44 15.12 6.73
CA ALA A 46 -1.16 14.43 6.71
C ALA A 46 -0.55 14.32 8.12
N GLU A 47 -0.58 15.39 8.92
CA GLU A 47 -0.14 15.38 10.32
C GLU A 47 -0.94 14.36 11.15
N ALA A 48 -2.29 14.37 11.01
CA ALA A 48 -3.17 13.42 11.69
C ALA A 48 -2.86 11.97 11.28
N PHE A 49 -2.64 11.71 9.99
CA PHE A 49 -2.24 10.39 9.50
C PHE A 49 -0.89 9.95 10.08
N LEU A 50 0.10 10.83 10.10
CA LEU A 50 1.44 10.53 10.62
C LEU A 50 1.46 10.31 12.15
N ALA A 51 0.57 10.98 12.88
CA ALA A 51 0.40 10.83 14.32
C ALA A 51 -0.49 9.64 14.72
N SER A 52 -1.21 9.04 13.77
CA SER A 52 -2.14 7.95 14.09
C SER A 52 -1.40 6.71 14.61
N PRO A 53 -2.00 5.97 15.57
CA PRO A 53 -1.44 4.71 16.07
C PRO A 53 -1.21 3.73 14.93
N ARG A 54 -0.06 3.06 14.97
CA ARG A 54 0.32 2.05 13.96
C ARG A 54 0.29 0.66 14.57
N ASP A 55 -0.06 -0.31 13.75
CA ASP A 55 0.12 -1.72 14.13
C ASP A 55 1.62 -1.96 14.41
N PRO A 56 2.00 -2.54 15.57
CA PRO A 56 3.40 -2.76 15.91
C PRO A 56 4.10 -3.78 15.01
N VAL A 57 3.34 -4.63 14.33
CA VAL A 57 3.84 -5.74 13.50
C VAL A 57 3.72 -5.42 12.01
N LEU A 58 2.55 -4.90 11.60
CA LEU A 58 2.27 -4.65 10.18
C LEU A 58 2.89 -3.32 9.71
N PRO A 59 3.65 -3.34 8.60
CA PRO A 59 4.32 -2.14 8.11
C PRO A 59 3.34 -1.13 7.51
N SER A 60 3.59 0.15 7.81
CA SER A 60 3.01 1.31 7.14
C SER A 60 4.15 2.23 6.71
N PHE A 61 4.37 2.36 5.40
CA PHE A 61 5.52 3.05 4.83
C PHE A 61 5.11 4.22 3.95
N LEU A 62 5.90 5.28 4.00
CA LEU A 62 6.06 6.21 2.90
C LEU A 62 7.06 5.62 1.90
N ILE A 63 6.82 5.84 0.60
CA ILE A 63 7.65 5.36 -0.49
C ILE A 63 8.49 6.53 -0.99
N PHE A 64 9.80 6.41 -0.91
CA PHE A 64 10.73 7.38 -1.45
C PHE A 64 11.48 6.78 -2.64
N GLU A 65 11.50 7.49 -3.76
CA GLU A 65 12.41 7.20 -4.85
C GLU A 65 13.83 7.58 -4.43
N ARG A 66 14.75 6.66 -4.61
CA ARG A 66 16.18 6.89 -4.41
C ARG A 66 16.73 7.62 -5.63
N THR A 67 17.35 8.77 -5.40
CA THR A 67 17.95 9.62 -6.43
C THR A 67 19.43 9.82 -6.09
N ASP A 68 20.19 10.44 -6.98
CA ASP A 68 21.57 10.86 -6.70
C ASP A 68 21.64 12.02 -5.68
N GLY A 69 20.51 12.65 -5.40
CA GLY A 69 20.31 13.68 -4.40
C GLY A 69 19.37 13.23 -3.27
N PRO A 70 18.65 14.17 -2.62
CA PRO A 70 17.69 13.84 -1.59
C PRO A 70 16.59 12.90 -2.10
N PRO A 71 16.18 11.87 -1.32
CA PRO A 71 15.10 10.99 -1.69
C PRO A 71 13.79 11.75 -1.91
N ARG A 72 13.04 11.39 -2.95
CA ARG A 72 11.77 12.04 -3.29
C ARG A 72 10.59 11.17 -2.85
N LEU A 73 9.67 11.74 -2.07
CA LEU A 73 8.41 11.08 -1.72
C LEU A 73 7.57 10.85 -2.99
N VAL A 74 7.22 9.60 -3.26
CA VAL A 74 6.46 9.19 -4.45
C VAL A 74 5.22 8.39 -4.14
N GLY A 75 4.89 8.13 -2.86
CA GLY A 75 3.68 7.41 -2.48
C GLY A 75 3.72 6.86 -1.08
N ALA A 76 2.76 5.99 -0.79
CA ALA A 76 2.75 5.20 0.43
C ALA A 76 2.26 3.77 0.15
N CYS A 77 2.64 2.84 1.02
CA CYS A 77 2.16 1.47 0.98
C CYS A 77 2.18 0.85 2.39
N GLY A 78 1.37 -0.17 2.61
CA GLY A 78 1.33 -0.82 3.91
C GLY A 78 0.46 -2.07 3.93
N LEU A 79 0.51 -2.73 5.08
CA LEU A 79 -0.38 -3.81 5.45
C LEU A 79 -1.28 -3.31 6.58
N GLY A 80 -2.58 -3.52 6.45
CA GLY A 80 -3.55 -3.10 7.47
C GLY A 80 -4.45 -4.26 7.87
N ARG A 81 -4.80 -4.34 9.15
CA ARG A 81 -5.72 -5.35 9.66
C ARG A 81 -7.16 -4.86 9.49
N ARG A 82 -7.97 -5.69 8.87
CA ARG A 82 -9.40 -5.44 8.72
C ARG A 82 -10.17 -5.87 9.96
N PRO A 83 -11.39 -5.39 10.18
CA PRO A 83 -12.24 -5.87 11.27
C PRO A 83 -12.48 -7.39 11.23
N SER A 84 -12.45 -8.01 10.04
CA SER A 84 -12.54 -9.44 9.84
C SER A 84 -11.30 -10.23 10.31
N GLY A 85 -10.22 -9.55 10.70
CA GLY A 85 -8.92 -10.14 11.00
C GLY A 85 -8.02 -10.34 9.77
N ALA A 86 -8.54 -10.24 8.56
CA ALA A 86 -7.74 -10.34 7.34
C ALA A 86 -6.72 -9.20 7.24
N VAL A 87 -5.57 -9.46 6.63
CA VAL A 87 -4.53 -8.45 6.38
C VAL A 87 -4.65 -7.99 4.94
N GLU A 88 -4.89 -6.70 4.76
CA GLU A 88 -5.03 -6.05 3.45
C GLU A 88 -3.77 -5.29 3.07
N LEU A 89 -3.32 -5.47 1.83
CA LEU A 89 -2.27 -4.68 1.20
C LEU A 89 -2.88 -3.46 0.54
N GLY A 90 -2.37 -2.28 0.88
CA GLY A 90 -2.77 -1.01 0.29
C GLY A 90 -1.57 -0.19 -0.19
N TYR A 91 -1.79 0.63 -1.22
CA TYR A 91 -0.79 1.55 -1.75
C TYR A 91 -1.42 2.68 -2.54
N TRP A 92 -0.67 3.75 -2.71
CA TRP A 92 -0.90 4.79 -3.71
C TRP A 92 0.43 5.36 -4.19
N ILE A 93 0.44 5.93 -5.37
CA ILE A 93 1.61 6.57 -5.99
C ILE A 93 1.22 7.97 -6.44
N ALA A 94 2.09 8.94 -6.19
CA ALA A 94 1.95 10.32 -6.65
C ALA A 94 1.85 10.36 -8.17
N ARG A 95 0.96 11.23 -8.69
CA ARG A 95 0.62 11.27 -10.12
C ARG A 95 1.83 11.42 -11.04
N ALA A 96 2.77 12.27 -10.68
CA ALA A 96 4.01 12.48 -11.45
C ALA A 96 4.92 11.23 -11.53
N SER A 97 4.62 10.18 -10.73
CA SER A 97 5.39 8.93 -10.67
C SER A 97 4.62 7.72 -11.20
N TRP A 98 3.43 7.94 -11.80
CA TRP A 98 2.66 6.86 -12.42
C TRP A 98 3.39 6.26 -13.63
N GLY A 99 3.04 5.01 -13.99
CA GLY A 99 3.62 4.30 -15.14
C GLY A 99 5.04 3.77 -14.91
N ARG A 100 5.72 4.13 -13.82
CA ARG A 100 7.12 3.80 -13.55
C ARG A 100 7.31 2.45 -12.83
N GLY A 101 6.23 1.75 -12.49
CA GLY A 101 6.26 0.44 -11.83
C GLY A 101 6.52 0.48 -10.32
N PHE A 102 6.52 1.64 -9.68
CA PHE A 102 6.81 1.79 -8.26
C PHE A 102 5.80 1.09 -7.35
N ALA A 103 4.52 1.11 -7.70
CA ALA A 103 3.49 0.36 -6.94
C ALA A 103 3.78 -1.15 -6.91
N THR A 104 4.16 -1.72 -8.05
CA THR A 104 4.52 -3.15 -8.14
C THR A 104 5.78 -3.46 -7.36
N GLU A 105 6.80 -2.60 -7.42
CA GLU A 105 8.07 -2.77 -6.70
C GLU A 105 7.87 -2.70 -5.19
N ALA A 106 7.12 -1.70 -4.70
CA ALA A 106 6.77 -1.57 -3.29
C ALA A 106 5.88 -2.72 -2.80
N GLY A 107 4.90 -3.14 -3.62
CA GLY A 107 4.03 -4.26 -3.32
C GLY A 107 4.78 -5.59 -3.16
N ARG A 108 5.79 -5.86 -4.00
CA ARG A 108 6.66 -7.03 -3.84
C ARG A 108 7.40 -7.03 -2.51
N ALA A 109 7.98 -5.88 -2.13
CA ALA A 109 8.63 -5.75 -0.82
C ALA A 109 7.67 -6.01 0.35
N LEU A 110 6.42 -5.53 0.27
CA LEU A 110 5.40 -5.83 1.28
C LEU A 110 5.04 -7.32 1.32
N ILE A 111 4.95 -7.98 0.17
CA ILE A 111 4.67 -9.43 0.09
C ILE A 111 5.81 -10.23 0.73
N ASP A 112 7.07 -9.85 0.50
CA ASP A 112 8.21 -10.50 1.12
C ASP A 112 8.24 -10.29 2.65
N ILE A 113 7.87 -9.11 3.13
CA ILE A 113 7.68 -8.84 4.55
C ILE A 113 6.54 -9.72 5.11
N ALA A 114 5.40 -9.79 4.41
CA ALA A 114 4.26 -10.61 4.83
C ALA A 114 4.63 -12.11 4.95
N ARG A 115 5.43 -12.64 4.03
CA ARG A 115 5.99 -14.00 4.12
C ARG A 115 6.89 -14.17 5.34
N THR A 116 7.75 -13.19 5.60
CA THR A 116 8.63 -13.20 6.78
C THR A 116 7.85 -13.15 8.09
N LEU A 117 6.72 -12.45 8.10
CA LEU A 117 5.79 -12.42 9.24
C LEU A 117 4.94 -13.69 9.38
N GLY A 118 5.07 -14.66 8.47
CA GLY A 118 4.31 -15.90 8.50
C GLY A 118 2.82 -15.75 8.17
N LEU A 119 2.45 -14.67 7.47
CA LEU A 119 1.05 -14.49 7.07
C LEU A 119 0.67 -15.53 6.00
N PRO A 120 -0.48 -16.21 6.13
CA PRO A 120 -0.88 -17.24 5.18
C PRO A 120 -1.41 -16.68 3.87
N GLN A 121 -1.95 -15.47 3.92
CA GLN A 121 -2.54 -14.80 2.76
C GLN A 121 -2.59 -13.29 2.97
N LEU A 122 -2.72 -12.57 1.88
CA LEU A 122 -3.06 -11.13 1.85
C LEU A 122 -4.36 -10.94 1.07
N GLU A 123 -5.12 -9.95 1.49
CA GLU A 123 -6.21 -9.40 0.71
C GLU A 123 -5.80 -8.06 0.10
N ALA A 124 -6.47 -7.65 -0.94
CA ALA A 124 -6.40 -6.32 -1.51
C ALA A 124 -7.74 -5.98 -2.16
N SER A 125 -7.97 -4.73 -2.45
CA SER A 125 -9.12 -4.34 -3.26
C SER A 125 -8.80 -3.17 -4.15
N HIS A 126 -9.57 -3.05 -5.23
CA HIS A 126 -9.55 -1.85 -6.07
C HIS A 126 -10.96 -1.52 -6.55
N PHE A 127 -11.28 -0.25 -6.70
CA PHE A 127 -12.52 0.16 -7.32
C PHE A 127 -12.60 -0.35 -8.77
N VAL A 128 -13.79 -0.73 -9.22
CA VAL A 128 -14.01 -1.32 -10.55
C VAL A 128 -13.54 -0.38 -11.67
N ASP A 129 -13.67 0.92 -11.45
CA ASP A 129 -13.22 1.97 -12.37
C ASP A 129 -11.73 2.33 -12.25
N ASN A 130 -10.92 1.51 -11.53
CA ASN A 130 -9.47 1.67 -11.42
C ASN A 130 -8.69 0.51 -12.07
N PRO A 131 -8.62 0.45 -13.40
CA PRO A 131 -7.90 -0.61 -14.10
C PRO A 131 -6.38 -0.55 -13.88
N ALA A 132 -5.83 0.59 -13.44
CA ALA A 132 -4.41 0.70 -13.13
C ALA A 132 -4.05 -0.12 -11.89
N SER A 133 -4.87 -0.05 -10.82
CA SER A 133 -4.68 -0.87 -9.64
C SER A 133 -4.90 -2.35 -9.93
N ALA A 134 -5.90 -2.71 -10.77
CA ALA A 134 -6.09 -4.09 -11.21
C ALA A 134 -4.79 -4.67 -11.79
N ARG A 135 -4.18 -3.98 -12.76
CA ARG A 135 -2.92 -4.43 -13.39
C ARG A 135 -1.75 -4.54 -12.41
N VAL A 136 -1.70 -3.72 -11.37
CA VAL A 136 -0.68 -3.83 -10.34
C VAL A 136 -0.91 -5.09 -9.51
N LEU A 137 -2.14 -5.33 -9.06
CA LEU A 137 -2.48 -6.51 -8.26
C LEU A 137 -2.27 -7.81 -9.04
N ASP A 138 -2.62 -7.84 -10.33
CA ASP A 138 -2.34 -8.98 -11.22
C ASP A 138 -0.82 -9.26 -11.29
N LYS A 139 0.02 -8.22 -11.47
CA LYS A 139 1.50 -8.36 -11.49
C LYS A 139 2.09 -8.80 -10.16
N LEU A 140 1.37 -8.59 -9.06
CA LEU A 140 1.73 -9.04 -7.72
C LEU A 140 1.24 -10.47 -7.43
N GLY A 141 0.46 -11.07 -8.34
CA GLY A 141 -0.07 -12.42 -8.21
C GLY A 141 -1.38 -12.51 -7.41
N PHE A 142 -2.07 -11.40 -7.17
CA PHE A 142 -3.40 -11.43 -6.57
C PHE A 142 -4.42 -11.95 -7.57
N GLU A 143 -5.30 -12.81 -7.08
CA GLU A 143 -6.41 -13.39 -7.85
C GLU A 143 -7.73 -12.75 -7.43
N PHE A 144 -8.64 -12.56 -8.39
CA PHE A 144 -9.99 -12.10 -8.11
C PHE A 144 -10.79 -13.17 -7.37
N THR A 145 -11.41 -12.80 -6.25
CA THR A 145 -12.17 -13.74 -5.42
C THR A 145 -13.57 -14.08 -5.95
N GLY A 146 -14.01 -13.42 -7.03
CA GLY A 146 -15.37 -13.46 -7.51
C GLY A 146 -16.31 -12.44 -6.83
N LEU A 147 -15.83 -11.74 -5.79
CA LEU A 147 -16.66 -10.84 -4.99
C LEU A 147 -16.43 -9.38 -5.39
N VAL A 148 -17.54 -8.69 -5.61
CA VAL A 148 -17.60 -7.22 -5.73
C VAL A 148 -18.44 -6.71 -4.56
N ALA A 149 -17.90 -5.81 -3.77
CA ALA A 149 -18.59 -5.25 -2.62
C ALA A 149 -18.54 -3.72 -2.64
N PRO A 150 -19.57 -3.03 -2.13
CA PRO A 150 -19.52 -1.60 -1.97
C PRO A 150 -18.44 -1.22 -0.96
N ARG A 151 -17.69 -0.17 -1.27
CA ARG A 151 -16.73 0.43 -0.36
C ARG A 151 -16.91 1.93 -0.34
N MET A 152 -16.97 2.48 0.87
CA MET A 152 -16.98 3.93 1.05
C MET A 152 -15.72 4.52 0.42
N ASN A 153 -15.91 5.63 -0.28
CA ASN A 153 -14.84 6.48 -0.78
C ASN A 153 -15.09 7.90 -0.24
N CYS A 154 -14.26 8.33 0.69
CA CYS A 154 -14.45 9.63 1.35
C CYS A 154 -14.33 10.80 0.38
N ALA A 155 -13.47 10.69 -0.64
CA ALA A 155 -13.30 11.75 -1.63
C ALA A 155 -14.46 11.85 -2.62
N ARG A 156 -15.17 10.75 -2.88
CA ARG A 156 -16.40 10.74 -3.70
C ARG A 156 -17.66 11.05 -2.88
N GLY A 157 -17.58 10.90 -1.55
CA GLY A 157 -18.73 11.05 -0.63
C GLY A 157 -19.77 9.92 -0.72
N GLU A 158 -19.43 8.82 -1.39
CA GLU A 158 -20.34 7.70 -1.66
C GLU A 158 -19.62 6.35 -1.64
N GLU A 159 -20.42 5.28 -1.58
CA GLU A 159 -19.94 3.94 -1.80
C GLU A 159 -19.77 3.65 -3.30
N ALA A 160 -18.67 3.02 -3.67
CA ALA A 160 -18.40 2.58 -5.02
C ALA A 160 -18.06 1.07 -5.06
N PRO A 161 -18.41 0.36 -6.15
CA PRO A 161 -18.11 -1.06 -6.26
C PRO A 161 -16.61 -1.30 -6.31
N ALA A 162 -16.11 -2.22 -5.47
CA ALA A 162 -14.72 -2.63 -5.42
C ALA A 162 -14.60 -4.15 -5.58
N ARG A 163 -13.64 -4.59 -6.39
CA ARG A 163 -13.27 -6.00 -6.54
C ARG A 163 -12.38 -6.40 -5.38
N LEU A 164 -12.68 -7.54 -4.77
CA LEU A 164 -11.86 -8.13 -3.71
C LEU A 164 -10.88 -9.11 -4.34
N MET A 165 -9.61 -8.92 -4.01
CA MET A 165 -8.49 -9.70 -4.52
C MET A 165 -7.82 -10.44 -3.37
N ARG A 166 -7.23 -11.61 -3.64
CA ARG A 166 -6.54 -12.43 -2.65
C ARG A 166 -5.22 -12.96 -3.21
N LEU A 167 -4.19 -12.96 -2.38
CA LEU A 167 -2.92 -13.62 -2.64
C LEU A 167 -2.67 -14.64 -1.53
N ARG A 168 -2.54 -15.93 -1.87
CA ARG A 168 -2.06 -16.94 -0.96
C ARG A 168 -0.54 -16.87 -0.88
N LEU A 169 -0.02 -16.87 0.34
CA LEU A 169 1.41 -16.88 0.58
C LEU A 169 1.82 -18.32 0.91
N ALA A 170 2.76 -18.87 0.15
CA ALA A 170 3.32 -20.17 0.51
C ALA A 170 3.95 -20.10 1.90
N ALA A 171 3.67 -21.07 2.75
CA ALA A 171 4.37 -21.21 4.02
C ALA A 171 5.87 -21.31 3.74
N ARG A 172 6.68 -20.51 4.45
CA ARG A 172 8.13 -20.65 4.39
C ARG A 172 8.46 -22.04 4.95
N ALA A 173 9.17 -22.86 4.20
CA ALA A 173 9.69 -24.12 4.74
C ALA A 173 10.42 -23.86 6.07
N PRO A 174 10.24 -24.71 7.10
CA PRO A 174 10.95 -24.56 8.36
C PRO A 174 12.45 -24.45 8.11
N LEU A 175 13.11 -23.52 8.81
CA LEU A 175 14.58 -23.31 8.70
C LEU A 175 15.40 -24.55 9.02
N GLU A 176 14.81 -25.59 9.61
CA GLU A 176 15.46 -26.84 9.99
C GLU A 176 15.90 -27.68 8.78
N GLU A 177 15.25 -27.57 7.60
CA GLU A 177 15.67 -28.30 6.39
C GLU A 177 16.83 -27.63 5.63
N ALA A 178 17.13 -26.36 5.89
CA ALA A 178 18.20 -25.63 5.21
C ALA A 178 19.59 -25.83 5.86
N ILE A 179 19.67 -26.47 7.04
CA ILE A 179 20.92 -26.72 7.77
C ILE A 179 21.43 -28.17 7.53
N ALA A 180 20.62 -29.01 6.90
CA ALA A 180 20.91 -30.43 6.67
C ALA A 180 21.33 -30.79 5.23
N ALA A 181 21.63 -29.78 4.36
CA ALA A 181 22.08 -30.01 2.98
C ALA A 181 23.51 -29.53 2.74
#